data_332bc55f04209478d07741572c8709eb
#
_entry.id   332bc55f04209478d07741572c8709eb
#
_cell.length_a   1.000
_cell.length_b   1.000
_cell.length_c   1.000
_cell.angle_alpha   90.00
_cell.angle_beta   90.00
_cell.angle_gamma   90.00
#
_symmetry.space_group_name_H-M   'P 1'
#
loop_
_entity.id
_entity.type
_entity.pdbx_description
1 polymer ?
#
loop_
_entity_poly.entity_id
_entity_poly.type
_entity_poly.pdbx_seq_one_letter_code
_entity_poly.pdbx_strand_id
1 'polypeptide(L)'
;GIVITPDTFITVCLEENPILPGPRGGVSGFCTWKRTRFLLQILYKTAGTYLQYINEMNRMSDKIEEALRRSMKNEELFKLMDLEKGMTFFTGSLRSNRVAVDKLVRTLKNPQFDELIKLREEDDDLLEDVIVEYDQAYDMVRVYSDVLGGMMDAFASIISNNLNIVMKFLASVTIIISIPTVVSSFWGMNVGV
;
A
#
# COMPACT_ATOMS: atom_id res chain seq x y z
N GLY A 1 -7.96 -5.09 19.36
CA GLY A 1 -7.22 -4.91 20.64
C GLY A 1 -6.95 -6.21 21.33
N ILE A 2 -5.82 -6.26 22.07
CA ILE A 2 -5.44 -7.43 22.89
C ILE A 2 -5.23 -6.95 24.33
N VAL A 3 -5.84 -7.66 25.28
CA VAL A 3 -5.66 -7.42 26.71
C VAL A 3 -5.28 -8.73 27.38
N ILE A 4 -4.19 -8.72 28.13
CA ILE A 4 -3.66 -9.89 28.84
C ILE A 4 -3.72 -9.63 30.34
N THR A 5 -4.39 -10.54 31.06
CA THR A 5 -4.44 -10.57 32.52
C THR A 5 -3.78 -11.84 33.02
N PRO A 6 -3.52 -12.00 34.35
CA PRO A 6 -2.92 -13.23 34.88
C PRO A 6 -3.69 -14.50 34.50
N ASP A 7 -5.01 -14.43 34.37
CA ASP A 7 -5.85 -15.59 34.12
C ASP A 7 -6.53 -15.64 32.77
N THR A 8 -6.56 -14.50 32.05
CA THR A 8 -7.39 -14.40 30.83
C THR A 8 -6.66 -13.64 29.70
N PHE A 9 -6.86 -14.12 28.48
CA PHE A 9 -6.43 -13.46 27.24
C PHE A 9 -7.69 -12.99 26.49
N ILE A 10 -7.81 -11.67 26.31
CA ILE A 10 -8.99 -11.05 25.69
C ILE A 10 -8.58 -10.41 24.37
N THR A 11 -9.30 -10.75 23.31
CA THR A 11 -9.18 -10.08 21.98
C THR A 11 -10.45 -9.32 21.68
N VAL A 12 -10.33 -8.08 21.20
CA VAL A 12 -11.44 -7.23 20.84
C VAL A 12 -11.27 -6.80 19.38
N CYS A 13 -12.22 -7.15 18.53
CA CYS A 13 -12.29 -6.77 17.13
C CYS A 13 -13.61 -6.06 16.85
N LEU A 14 -13.61 -5.05 15.96
CA LEU A 14 -14.83 -4.35 15.51
C LEU A 14 -15.54 -5.14 14.41
N GLU A 15 -14.80 -5.92 13.64
CA GLU A 15 -15.27 -6.73 12.52
C GLU A 15 -14.73 -8.14 12.63
N GLU A 16 -15.28 -9.07 11.85
CA GLU A 16 -14.74 -10.43 11.75
C GLU A 16 -13.28 -10.37 11.28
N ASN A 17 -12.41 -11.01 12.04
CA ASN A 17 -10.98 -10.98 11.79
C ASN A 17 -10.50 -12.38 11.36
N PRO A 18 -9.98 -12.53 10.13
CA PRO A 18 -9.52 -13.82 9.62
C PRO A 18 -8.26 -14.34 10.32
N ILE A 19 -7.58 -13.48 11.10
CA ILE A 19 -6.35 -13.83 11.83
C ILE A 19 -6.67 -14.65 13.07
N LEU A 20 -7.76 -14.29 13.77
CA LEU A 20 -8.14 -14.94 15.02
C LEU A 20 -8.95 -16.21 14.75
N PRO A 21 -8.77 -17.25 15.58
CA PRO A 21 -9.62 -18.42 15.50
C PRO A 21 -11.07 -18.04 15.79
N GLY A 22 -11.99 -18.44 14.92
CA GLY A 22 -13.43 -18.25 15.14
C GLY A 22 -13.93 -19.04 16.35
N PRO A 23 -15.09 -18.65 16.94
CA PRO A 23 -15.62 -19.24 18.18
C PRO A 23 -15.99 -20.74 18.05
N ARG A 24 -16.02 -21.33 16.87
CA ARG A 24 -16.46 -22.70 16.60
C ARG A 24 -15.38 -23.66 16.13
N GLY A 25 -14.16 -23.25 15.95
CA GLY A 25 -13.15 -24.13 15.36
C GLY A 25 -11.81 -23.96 16.04
N GLY A 26 -11.30 -25.03 16.64
CA GLY A 26 -9.89 -25.09 16.93
C GLY A 26 -9.13 -24.87 15.62
N VAL A 27 -8.61 -23.65 15.43
CA VAL A 27 -7.69 -23.39 14.31
C VAL A 27 -6.45 -24.21 14.64
N SER A 28 -6.25 -25.26 13.88
CA SER A 28 -5.02 -26.06 13.89
C SER A 28 -3.83 -25.11 13.87
N GLY A 29 -3.01 -25.14 14.90
CA GLY A 29 -1.78 -24.36 14.98
C GLY A 29 -1.70 -23.31 16.09
N PHE A 30 -2.79 -22.90 16.75
CA PHE A 30 -2.73 -21.95 17.87
C PHE A 30 -2.60 -22.66 19.22
N CYS A 31 -1.60 -22.26 20.02
CA CYS A 31 -1.40 -22.73 21.40
C CYS A 31 -2.07 -21.78 22.39
N THR A 32 -3.37 -21.89 22.60
CA THR A 32 -4.14 -20.97 23.47
C THR A 32 -3.79 -21.07 24.96
N TRP A 33 -3.25 -22.21 25.43
CA TRP A 33 -2.82 -22.41 26.83
C TRP A 33 -1.46 -21.76 27.16
N LYS A 34 -0.64 -21.39 26.14
CA LYS A 34 0.61 -20.66 26.29
C LYS A 34 0.41 -19.21 25.85
N ARG A 35 0.10 -18.31 26.78
CA ARG A 35 -0.28 -16.91 26.50
C ARG A 35 0.73 -16.17 25.63
N THR A 36 2.01 -16.24 25.97
CA THR A 36 3.09 -15.60 25.20
C THR A 36 3.14 -16.16 23.78
N ARG A 37 3.17 -17.49 23.65
CA ARG A 37 3.17 -18.15 22.34
C ARG A 37 1.94 -17.78 21.51
N PHE A 38 0.76 -17.75 22.13
CA PHE A 38 -0.48 -17.36 21.47
C PHE A 38 -0.43 -15.92 20.96
N LEU A 39 0.11 -14.99 21.77
CA LEU A 39 0.33 -13.60 21.35
C LEU A 39 1.27 -13.51 20.15
N LEU A 40 2.41 -14.19 20.20
CA LEU A 40 3.39 -14.21 19.11
C LEU A 40 2.81 -14.83 17.84
N GLN A 41 2.03 -15.89 17.95
CA GLN A 41 1.34 -16.49 16.81
C GLN A 41 0.33 -15.55 16.14
N ILE A 42 -0.41 -14.75 16.93
CA ILE A 42 -1.30 -13.72 16.38
C ILE A 42 -0.49 -12.65 15.63
N LEU A 43 0.60 -12.18 16.22
CA LEU A 43 1.46 -11.17 15.61
C LEU A 43 2.11 -11.68 14.33
N TYR A 44 2.65 -12.89 14.34
CA TYR A 44 3.23 -13.55 13.17
C TYR A 44 2.22 -13.66 12.02
N LYS A 45 1.02 -14.19 12.34
CA LYS A 45 -0.05 -14.30 11.34
C LYS A 45 -0.53 -12.95 10.82
N THR A 46 -0.52 -11.91 11.67
CA THR A 46 -0.85 -10.55 11.28
C THR A 46 0.17 -10.02 10.27
N ALA A 47 1.47 -10.17 10.53
CA ALA A 47 2.53 -9.75 9.63
C ALA A 47 2.45 -10.47 8.28
N GLY A 48 2.27 -11.79 8.28
CA GLY A 48 2.08 -12.59 7.06
C GLY A 48 0.84 -12.16 6.26
N THR A 49 -0.24 -11.76 6.94
CA THR A 49 -1.44 -11.21 6.28
C THR A 49 -1.15 -9.86 5.61
N TYR A 50 -0.39 -8.98 6.26
CA TYR A 50 0.08 -7.74 5.62
C TYR A 50 0.90 -8.02 4.38
N LEU A 51 1.88 -8.94 4.44
CA LEU A 51 2.70 -9.33 3.29
C LEU A 51 1.83 -9.86 2.13
N GLN A 52 0.81 -10.65 2.43
CA GLN A 52 -0.10 -11.16 1.42
C GLN A 52 -0.84 -10.02 0.70
N TYR A 53 -1.42 -9.07 1.44
CA TYR A 53 -2.14 -7.93 0.86
C TYR A 53 -1.20 -6.98 0.10
N ILE A 54 0.01 -6.73 0.61
CA ILE A 54 1.01 -5.91 -0.07
C ILE A 54 1.37 -6.52 -1.44
N ASN A 55 1.59 -7.83 -1.49
CA ASN A 55 1.87 -8.54 -2.73
C ASN A 55 0.67 -8.51 -3.70
N GLU A 56 -0.55 -8.61 -3.20
CA GLU A 56 -1.76 -8.49 -4.02
C GLU A 56 -1.89 -7.08 -4.61
N MET A 57 -1.69 -6.04 -3.81
CA MET A 57 -1.70 -4.65 -4.26
C MET A 57 -0.62 -4.39 -5.31
N ASN A 58 0.58 -4.95 -5.15
CA ASN A 58 1.63 -4.85 -6.15
C ASN A 58 1.22 -5.50 -7.48
N ARG A 59 0.63 -6.69 -7.45
CA ARG A 59 0.10 -7.35 -8.67
C ARG A 59 -1.04 -6.56 -9.33
N MET A 60 -1.85 -5.86 -8.53
CA MET A 60 -2.89 -4.96 -9.06
C MET A 60 -2.25 -3.75 -9.74
N SER A 61 -1.18 -3.19 -9.15
CA SER A 61 -0.40 -2.10 -9.73
C SER A 61 0.13 -2.46 -11.12
N ASP A 62 0.74 -3.64 -11.27
CA ASP A 62 1.29 -4.11 -12.55
C ASP A 62 0.19 -4.19 -13.63
N LYS A 63 -1.00 -4.67 -13.29
CA LYS A 63 -2.14 -4.74 -14.20
C LYS A 63 -2.65 -3.36 -14.62
N ILE A 64 -2.70 -2.41 -13.68
CA ILE A 64 -3.11 -1.04 -13.96
C ILE A 64 -2.08 -0.34 -14.84
N GLU A 65 -0.79 -0.54 -14.57
CA GLU A 65 0.29 -0.03 -15.41
C GLU A 65 0.15 -0.52 -16.87
N GLU A 66 -0.09 -1.82 -17.06
CA GLU A 66 -0.30 -2.39 -18.39
C GLU A 66 -1.53 -1.78 -19.09
N ALA A 67 -2.64 -1.58 -18.36
CA ALA A 67 -3.84 -0.94 -18.90
C ALA A 67 -3.59 0.53 -19.28
N LEU A 68 -2.86 1.28 -18.45
CA LEU A 68 -2.48 2.67 -18.72
C LEU A 68 -1.58 2.79 -19.95
N ARG A 69 -0.62 1.90 -20.13
CA ARG A 69 0.24 1.85 -21.33
C ARG A 69 -0.56 1.63 -22.62
N ARG A 70 -1.70 0.91 -22.53
CA ARG A 70 -2.56 0.61 -23.69
C ARG A 70 -3.56 1.72 -24.02
N SER A 71 -4.17 2.36 -23.03
CA SER A 71 -5.35 3.23 -23.28
C SER A 71 -5.34 4.60 -22.62
N MET A 72 -4.42 4.93 -21.72
CA MET A 72 -4.30 6.22 -21.03
C MET A 72 -5.63 6.77 -20.46
N LYS A 73 -6.51 5.87 -19.94
CA LYS A 73 -7.79 6.27 -19.38
C LYS A 73 -7.62 6.83 -17.96
N ASN A 74 -8.33 7.92 -17.66
CA ASN A 74 -8.33 8.51 -16.32
C ASN A 74 -8.82 7.53 -15.22
N GLU A 75 -9.71 6.60 -15.58
CA GLU A 75 -10.19 5.58 -14.63
C GLU A 75 -9.06 4.73 -14.05
N GLU A 76 -8.10 4.33 -14.87
CA GLU A 76 -6.94 3.56 -14.42
C GLU A 76 -5.99 4.39 -13.54
N LEU A 77 -5.89 5.70 -13.81
CA LEU A 77 -5.14 6.61 -12.92
C LEU A 77 -5.78 6.71 -11.54
N PHE A 78 -7.11 6.79 -11.44
CA PHE A 78 -7.81 6.79 -10.15
C PHE A 78 -7.58 5.49 -9.38
N LYS A 79 -7.59 4.34 -10.06
CA LYS A 79 -7.26 3.05 -9.41
C LYS A 79 -5.83 3.04 -8.87
N LEU A 80 -4.88 3.61 -9.60
CA LEU A 80 -3.49 3.72 -9.14
C LEU A 80 -3.37 4.63 -7.90
N MET A 81 -4.09 5.77 -7.89
CA MET A 81 -4.17 6.65 -6.72
C MET A 81 -4.78 5.95 -5.50
N ASP A 82 -5.82 5.13 -5.70
CA ASP A 82 -6.43 4.36 -4.60
C ASP A 82 -5.47 3.32 -4.03
N LEU A 83 -4.66 2.67 -4.87
CA LEU A 83 -3.60 1.77 -4.42
C LEU A 83 -2.51 2.51 -3.63
N GLU A 84 -2.04 3.66 -4.11
CA GLU A 84 -1.06 4.49 -3.40
C GLU A 84 -1.57 4.90 -2.02
N LYS A 85 -2.82 5.33 -1.94
CA LYS A 85 -3.48 5.66 -0.68
C LYS A 85 -3.54 4.44 0.26
N GLY A 86 -3.87 3.27 -0.27
CA GLY A 86 -3.85 2.00 0.48
C GLY A 86 -2.47 1.67 1.03
N MET A 87 -1.41 1.78 0.20
CA MET A 87 -0.02 1.57 0.62
C MET A 87 0.42 2.56 1.70
N THR A 88 -0.03 3.81 1.62
CA THR A 88 0.24 4.83 2.64
C THR A 88 -0.37 4.45 3.99
N PHE A 89 -1.62 3.94 4.02
CA PHE A 89 -2.25 3.43 5.23
C PHE A 89 -1.51 2.22 5.80
N PHE A 90 -1.06 1.30 4.95
CA PHE A 90 -0.29 0.13 5.39
C PHE A 90 1.06 0.53 5.96
N THR A 91 1.75 1.48 5.33
CA THR A 91 3.01 2.03 5.84
C THR A 91 2.85 2.61 7.25
N GLY A 92 1.81 3.42 7.47
CA GLY A 92 1.49 3.98 8.78
C GLY A 92 1.17 2.91 9.82
N SER A 93 0.36 1.92 9.46
CA SER A 93 -0.03 0.81 10.32
C SER A 93 1.15 -0.08 10.69
N LEU A 94 1.96 -0.49 9.72
CA LEU A 94 3.13 -1.34 9.94
C LEU A 94 4.19 -0.62 10.77
N ARG A 95 4.40 0.68 10.56
CA ARG A 95 5.28 1.50 11.40
C ARG A 95 4.81 1.48 12.87
N SER A 96 3.52 1.65 13.10
CA SER A 96 2.95 1.62 14.45
C SER A 96 3.07 0.23 15.08
N ASN A 97 2.81 -0.82 14.29
CA ASN A 97 2.93 -2.20 14.76
C ASN A 97 4.37 -2.56 15.10
N ARG A 98 5.35 -2.13 14.30
CA ARG A 98 6.77 -2.32 14.58
C ARG A 98 7.16 -1.71 15.92
N VAL A 99 6.74 -0.47 16.20
CA VAL A 99 6.97 0.17 17.51
C VAL A 99 6.32 -0.63 18.65
N ALA A 100 5.13 -1.19 18.42
CA ALA A 100 4.45 -2.04 19.42
C ALA A 100 5.20 -3.36 19.64
N VAL A 101 5.71 -4.00 18.59
CA VAL A 101 6.54 -5.21 18.67
C VAL A 101 7.84 -4.91 19.45
N ASP A 102 8.53 -3.81 19.16
CA ASP A 102 9.73 -3.39 19.88
C ASP A 102 9.48 -3.20 21.37
N LYS A 103 8.34 -2.58 21.73
CA LYS A 103 7.93 -2.44 23.13
C LYS A 103 7.63 -3.79 23.77
N LEU A 104 6.94 -4.68 23.05
CA LEU A 104 6.66 -6.03 23.50
C LEU A 104 7.95 -6.80 23.79
N VAL A 105 8.94 -6.76 22.91
CA VAL A 105 10.25 -7.41 23.11
C VAL A 105 10.90 -6.94 24.42
N ARG A 106 10.87 -5.64 24.69
CA ARG A 106 11.40 -5.08 25.95
C ARG A 106 10.60 -5.54 27.16
N THR A 107 9.29 -5.66 27.03
CA THR A 107 8.40 -6.13 28.10
C THR A 107 8.62 -7.61 28.39
N LEU A 108 8.78 -8.45 27.36
CA LEU A 108 9.05 -9.89 27.50
C LEU A 108 10.41 -10.18 28.16
N LYS A 109 11.36 -9.26 28.06
CA LYS A 109 12.68 -9.36 28.72
C LYS A 109 12.73 -8.76 30.13
N ASN A 110 11.62 -8.19 30.62
CA ASN A 110 11.55 -7.56 31.92
C ASN A 110 10.87 -8.49 32.94
N PRO A 111 11.58 -8.95 34.01
CA PRO A 111 11.05 -9.89 35.01
C PRO A 111 9.80 -9.40 35.74
N GLN A 112 9.55 -8.08 35.77
CA GLN A 112 8.35 -7.51 36.40
C GLN A 112 7.03 -7.97 35.75
N PHE A 113 7.09 -8.41 34.50
CA PHE A 113 5.94 -8.82 33.71
C PHE A 113 5.82 -10.36 33.58
N ASP A 114 6.68 -11.13 34.20
CA ASP A 114 6.72 -12.60 34.09
C ASP A 114 5.40 -13.29 34.49
N GLU A 115 4.62 -12.67 35.37
CA GLU A 115 3.29 -13.19 35.74
C GLU A 115 2.27 -13.06 34.60
N LEU A 116 2.40 -12.03 33.76
CA LEU A 116 1.49 -11.78 32.66
C LEU A 116 1.95 -12.48 31.37
N ILE A 117 3.19 -12.24 30.99
CA ILE A 117 3.81 -12.78 29.78
C ILE A 117 5.27 -13.12 30.10
N LYS A 118 5.66 -14.36 29.83
CA LYS A 118 7.04 -14.82 30.00
C LYS A 118 7.55 -15.43 28.73
N LEU A 119 8.67 -14.92 28.23
CA LEU A 119 9.39 -15.52 27.12
C LEU A 119 10.06 -16.81 27.60
N ARG A 120 9.88 -17.89 26.85
CA ARG A 120 10.52 -19.18 27.08
C ARG A 120 11.47 -19.45 25.93
N GLU A 121 12.52 -20.22 26.17
CA GLU A 121 13.49 -20.60 25.13
C GLU A 121 12.83 -21.18 23.87
N GLU A 122 11.74 -21.93 24.03
CA GLU A 122 10.95 -22.48 22.91
C GLU A 122 10.18 -21.43 22.09
N ASP A 123 10.09 -20.19 22.55
CA ASP A 123 9.37 -19.08 21.89
C ASP A 123 10.33 -18.04 21.29
N ASP A 124 11.63 -18.17 21.51
CA ASP A 124 12.64 -17.23 21.00
C ASP A 124 12.67 -17.20 19.48
N ASP A 125 12.68 -18.36 18.82
CA ASP A 125 12.64 -18.45 17.34
C ASP A 125 11.37 -17.78 16.79
N LEU A 126 10.21 -18.02 17.42
CA LEU A 126 8.96 -17.41 16.98
C LEU A 126 8.95 -15.89 17.18
N LEU A 127 9.58 -15.39 18.24
CA LEU A 127 9.75 -13.95 18.46
C LEU A 127 10.63 -13.33 17.38
N GLU A 128 11.72 -13.97 17.01
CA GLU A 128 12.61 -13.55 15.93
C GLU A 128 11.87 -13.53 14.61
N ASP A 129 11.12 -14.58 14.28
CA ASP A 129 10.26 -14.65 13.09
C ASP A 129 9.26 -13.48 13.04
N VAL A 130 8.61 -13.16 14.16
CA VAL A 130 7.67 -12.01 14.24
C VAL A 130 8.37 -10.71 13.87
N ILE A 131 9.57 -10.46 14.41
CA ILE A 131 10.34 -9.24 14.14
C ILE A 131 10.70 -9.16 12.66
N VAL A 132 11.24 -10.24 12.11
CA VAL A 132 11.67 -10.33 10.71
C VAL A 132 10.49 -10.11 9.77
N GLU A 133 9.35 -10.73 10.00
CA GLU A 133 8.15 -10.59 9.17
C GLU A 133 7.59 -9.16 9.18
N TYR A 134 7.57 -8.49 10.35
CA TYR A 134 7.15 -7.08 10.41
C TYR A 134 8.13 -6.14 9.72
N ASP A 135 9.43 -6.36 9.86
CA ASP A 135 10.46 -5.58 9.19
C ASP A 135 10.36 -5.76 7.67
N GLN A 136 10.23 -7.00 7.21
CA GLN A 136 10.03 -7.32 5.79
C GLN A 136 8.76 -6.66 5.23
N ALA A 137 7.63 -6.76 5.94
CA ALA A 137 6.39 -6.13 5.50
C ALA A 137 6.50 -4.60 5.40
N TYR A 138 7.17 -3.97 6.38
CA TYR A 138 7.39 -2.54 6.38
C TYR A 138 8.30 -2.09 5.23
N ASP A 139 9.39 -2.80 4.98
CA ASP A 139 10.30 -2.47 3.88
C ASP A 139 9.65 -2.68 2.51
N MET A 140 8.89 -3.77 2.35
CA MET A 140 8.16 -4.05 1.09
C MET A 140 7.12 -2.97 0.80
N VAL A 141 6.30 -2.59 1.78
CA VAL A 141 5.28 -1.56 1.55
C VAL A 141 5.90 -0.22 1.19
N ARG A 142 7.05 0.14 1.77
CA ARG A 142 7.79 1.35 1.40
C ARG A 142 8.27 1.30 -0.04
N VAL A 143 8.95 0.23 -0.40
CA VAL A 143 9.47 0.07 -1.78
C VAL A 143 8.33 0.16 -2.80
N TYR A 144 7.22 -0.53 -2.57
CA TYR A 144 6.09 -0.49 -3.50
C TYR A 144 5.38 0.86 -3.51
N SER A 145 5.31 1.56 -2.38
CA SER A 145 4.79 2.93 -2.33
C SER A 145 5.65 3.90 -3.15
N ASP A 146 6.97 3.80 -3.05
CA ASP A 146 7.90 4.60 -3.84
C ASP A 146 7.79 4.30 -5.35
N VAL A 147 7.61 3.03 -5.72
CA VAL A 147 7.37 2.61 -7.11
C VAL A 147 6.07 3.19 -7.65
N LEU A 148 4.97 3.11 -6.87
CA LEU A 148 3.67 3.67 -7.26
C LEU A 148 3.75 5.19 -7.46
N GLY A 149 4.40 5.92 -6.56
CA GLY A 149 4.63 7.36 -6.70
C GLY A 149 5.40 7.68 -8.00
N GLY A 150 6.48 6.94 -8.27
CA GLY A 150 7.24 7.08 -9.50
C GLY A 150 6.43 6.79 -10.77
N MET A 151 5.54 5.78 -10.73
CA MET A 151 4.62 5.52 -11.84
C MET A 151 3.65 6.69 -12.08
N MET A 152 3.06 7.24 -11.02
CA MET A 152 2.15 8.38 -11.14
C MET A 152 2.83 9.61 -11.77
N ASP A 153 4.03 9.93 -11.36
CA ASP A 153 4.83 11.02 -11.92
C ASP A 153 5.16 10.78 -13.40
N ALA A 154 5.53 9.54 -13.74
CA ALA A 154 5.78 9.15 -15.12
C ALA A 154 4.54 9.31 -16.00
N PHE A 155 3.37 8.83 -15.56
CA PHE A 155 2.12 8.99 -16.31
C PHE A 155 1.67 10.44 -16.43
N ALA A 156 1.80 11.25 -15.38
CA ALA A 156 1.54 12.69 -15.43
C ALA A 156 2.42 13.38 -16.49
N SER A 157 3.69 13.01 -16.55
CA SER A 157 4.63 13.52 -17.56
C SER A 157 4.25 13.11 -19.00
N ILE A 158 3.85 11.84 -19.19
CA ILE A 158 3.41 11.33 -20.49
C ILE A 158 2.14 12.05 -20.95
N ILE A 159 1.16 12.25 -20.06
CA ILE A 159 -0.07 12.99 -20.38
C ILE A 159 0.26 14.43 -20.79
N SER A 160 1.12 15.12 -20.04
CA SER A 160 1.57 16.48 -20.36
C SER A 160 2.25 16.54 -21.73
N ASN A 161 3.12 15.58 -22.03
CA ASN A 161 3.78 15.51 -23.33
C ASN A 161 2.78 15.26 -24.47
N ASN A 162 1.80 14.38 -24.29
CA ASN A 162 0.76 14.14 -25.29
C ASN A 162 -0.08 15.39 -25.56
N LEU A 163 -0.44 16.14 -24.51
CA LEU A 163 -1.11 17.44 -24.68
C LEU A 163 -0.27 18.43 -25.50
N ASN A 164 1.04 18.51 -25.22
CA ASN A 164 1.95 19.36 -25.97
C ASN A 164 2.01 18.97 -27.44
N ILE A 165 2.00 17.69 -27.78
CA ILE A 165 1.96 17.19 -29.17
C ILE A 165 0.67 17.63 -29.84
N VAL A 166 -0.49 17.46 -29.21
CA VAL A 166 -1.79 17.88 -29.72
C VAL A 166 -1.82 19.41 -29.95
N MET A 167 -1.34 20.17 -28.97
CA MET A 167 -1.27 21.64 -29.09
C MET A 167 -0.37 22.08 -30.23
N LYS A 168 0.80 21.46 -30.43
CA LYS A 168 1.68 21.74 -31.59
C LYS A 168 1.00 21.41 -32.91
N PHE A 169 0.28 20.30 -32.99
CA PHE A 169 -0.48 19.92 -34.17
C PHE A 169 -1.56 20.96 -34.49
N LEU A 170 -2.38 21.35 -33.48
CA LEU A 170 -3.42 22.38 -33.66
C LEU A 170 -2.83 23.74 -34.10
N ALA A 171 -1.73 24.16 -33.48
CA ALA A 171 -1.03 25.39 -33.87
C ALA A 171 -0.56 25.32 -35.32
N SER A 172 0.02 24.19 -35.75
CA SER A 172 0.47 23.99 -37.12
C SER A 172 -0.69 24.07 -38.13
N VAL A 173 -1.81 23.39 -37.82
CA VAL A 173 -3.02 23.43 -38.67
C VAL A 173 -3.60 24.85 -38.77
N THR A 174 -3.64 25.56 -37.63
CA THR A 174 -4.12 26.96 -37.57
C THR A 174 -3.26 27.87 -38.47
N ILE A 175 -1.94 27.74 -38.40
CA ILE A 175 -1.02 28.54 -39.25
C ILE A 175 -1.25 28.22 -40.73
N ILE A 176 -1.37 26.95 -41.11
CA ILE A 176 -1.60 26.52 -42.50
C ILE A 176 -2.91 27.10 -43.03
N ILE A 177 -4.00 27.10 -42.24
CA ILE A 177 -5.31 27.64 -42.65
C ILE A 177 -5.29 29.19 -42.70
N SER A 178 -4.53 29.83 -41.80
CA SER A 178 -4.48 31.31 -41.78
C SER A 178 -3.79 31.93 -43.01
N ILE A 179 -2.83 31.26 -43.63
CA ILE A 179 -2.13 31.79 -44.84
C ILE A 179 -3.11 32.03 -45.99
N PRO A 180 -3.92 31.06 -46.46
CA PRO A 180 -4.91 31.31 -47.50
C PRO A 180 -5.93 32.39 -47.09
N THR A 181 -6.33 32.43 -45.82
CA THR A 181 -7.27 33.43 -45.32
C THR A 181 -6.72 34.86 -45.44
N VAL A 182 -5.45 35.05 -45.06
CA VAL A 182 -4.76 36.33 -45.22
C VAL A 182 -4.69 36.74 -46.70
N VAL A 183 -4.30 35.81 -47.57
CA VAL A 183 -4.25 36.09 -49.05
C VAL A 183 -5.63 36.46 -49.58
N SER A 184 -6.67 35.71 -49.25
CA SER A 184 -8.05 35.98 -49.67
C SER A 184 -8.57 37.30 -49.11
N SER A 185 -8.19 37.66 -47.88
CA SER A 185 -8.55 38.91 -47.22
C SER A 185 -7.93 40.13 -47.94
N PHE A 186 -6.66 40.03 -48.32
CA PHE A 186 -6.01 41.08 -49.12
C PHE A 186 -6.66 41.27 -50.53
N TRP A 187 -7.07 40.15 -51.12
CA TRP A 187 -7.73 40.22 -52.45
C TRP A 187 -9.16 40.76 -52.39
N GLY A 188 -9.82 40.56 -51.25
CA GLY A 188 -11.17 41.06 -50.99
C GLY A 188 -11.24 42.52 -50.52
N MET A 189 -10.10 43.12 -50.15
CA MET A 189 -10.03 44.54 -49.85
C MET A 189 -10.20 45.36 -51.12
N ASN A 190 -11.26 46.15 -51.18
CA ASN A 190 -11.49 47.15 -52.29
C ASN A 190 -10.48 48.26 -52.09
N VAL A 191 -9.25 48.08 -52.56
CA VAL A 191 -8.26 49.17 -52.65
C VAL A 191 -8.56 49.91 -53.90
N GLY A 192 -9.19 51.10 -53.75
CA GLY A 192 -9.34 52.04 -54.88
C GLY A 192 -7.94 52.43 -55.39
N VAL A 193 -7.68 52.14 -56.66
CA VAL A 193 -6.53 52.61 -57.42
C VAL A 193 -6.80 54.03 -57.89
#